data_82a3c2bb16dcf6a7ab3ad37561d22b2e
#
_entry.id   82a3c2bb16dcf6a7ab3ad37561d22b2e
#
_cell.length_a   1.000
_cell.length_b   1.000
_cell.length_c   1.000
_cell.angle_alpha   90.00
_cell.angle_beta   90.00
_cell.angle_gamma   90.00
#
_symmetry.space_group_name_H-M   'P 1'
#
loop_
_entity.id
_entity.type
_entity.pdbx_description
1 polymer ?
#
loop_
_entity_poly.entity_id
_entity_poly.type
_entity_poly.pdbx_seq_one_letter_code
_entity_poly.pdbx_strand_id
1 'polypeptide(L)'
;MTRQPVTSVLLVFLAMVGFLGTVEAQDEAAMFGNTPSRNMVSDETGVADTWDPRSGENILWTQPVGSQAYGGPVVGGGRVFVGTNNESRRDPDIEGDKGVAMAFDANTGDFLWQMVHDKLSAGRVNDWPLQGVCSSAYMEGDRIYYVSNQAHVVCLDANGFADGENDGPVTDEADTSDIAGDVIWSYDMIAELDVFPHNLATGSPLIVGDMLYTVTANGVDEGHVNVPSPFSPNFIALNKNTGELVWENAVVGENVLHGSWTNPAYAEINGRGQIVFPGGDGILYSLDANTGEIVWQFDCNPKDSEWALGGRGTRNNILSTPVVYDDKVYIGVGQDPEHGEAPGHFWVIDATGTGDVTDTHVVWHRGGEDFYRTM
;
A
#
# COMPACT_ATOMS: atom_id res chain seq x y z
N MET A 1 21.85 -62.55 66.30
CA MET A 1 21.34 -62.58 64.92
C MET A 1 20.37 -61.45 64.74
N THR A 2 20.90 -60.31 64.30
CA THR A 2 20.18 -59.05 64.13
C THR A 2 19.98 -58.82 62.62
N ARG A 3 18.75 -58.83 62.17
CA ARG A 3 18.37 -58.48 60.77
C ARG A 3 18.26 -56.97 60.65
N GLN A 4 19.02 -56.38 59.72
CA GLN A 4 18.83 -55.01 59.31
C GLN A 4 17.72 -54.90 58.25
N PRO A 5 16.95 -53.81 58.23
CA PRO A 5 15.95 -53.58 57.19
C PRO A 5 16.56 -52.97 55.96
N VAL A 6 16.19 -53.49 54.79
CA VAL A 6 16.54 -52.96 53.47
C VAL A 6 15.56 -51.81 53.17
N THR A 7 16.08 -50.59 53.05
CA THR A 7 15.32 -49.42 52.64
C THR A 7 15.32 -49.35 51.10
N SER A 8 14.16 -49.61 50.49
CA SER A 8 13.94 -49.44 49.05
C SER A 8 13.76 -47.96 48.76
N VAL A 9 14.70 -47.39 48.02
CA VAL A 9 14.57 -46.03 47.45
C VAL A 9 13.75 -46.12 46.15
N LEU A 10 12.56 -45.57 46.18
CA LEU A 10 11.69 -45.42 44.99
C LEU A 10 12.12 -44.16 44.25
N LEU A 11 12.79 -44.33 43.11
CA LEU A 11 13.10 -43.21 42.20
C LEU A 11 11.83 -42.92 41.38
N VAL A 12 11.19 -41.76 41.66
CA VAL A 12 10.13 -41.21 40.82
C VAL A 12 10.77 -40.45 39.73
N PHE A 13 10.74 -40.99 38.50
CA PHE A 13 11.04 -40.22 37.29
C PHE A 13 9.83 -39.33 36.94
N LEU A 14 9.94 -38.04 37.20
CA LEU A 14 8.99 -37.05 36.69
C LEU A 14 9.36 -36.79 35.20
N ALA A 15 8.64 -37.40 34.28
CA ALA A 15 8.73 -37.05 32.87
C ALA A 15 8.04 -35.69 32.69
N MET A 16 8.88 -34.63 32.55
CA MET A 16 8.41 -33.37 31.99
C MET A 16 8.09 -33.61 30.51
N VAL A 17 6.83 -33.80 30.20
CA VAL A 17 6.33 -33.65 28.83
C VAL A 17 6.28 -32.13 28.60
N GLY A 18 7.33 -31.61 27.97
CA GLY A 18 7.28 -30.27 27.40
C GLY A 18 6.22 -30.26 26.31
N PHE A 19 5.11 -29.62 26.55
CA PHE A 19 4.25 -29.13 25.47
C PHE A 19 5.08 -28.10 24.70
N LEU A 20 5.70 -28.53 23.62
CA LEU A 20 6.03 -27.65 22.52
C LEU A 20 4.66 -27.28 21.90
N GLY A 21 4.03 -26.25 22.43
CA GLY A 21 2.99 -25.56 21.71
C GLY A 21 3.67 -25.05 20.42
N THR A 22 3.27 -25.60 19.30
CA THR A 22 3.39 -24.89 18.04
C THR A 22 2.62 -23.61 18.25
N VAL A 23 3.31 -22.49 18.43
CA VAL A 23 2.74 -21.17 18.14
C VAL A 23 2.42 -21.28 16.65
N GLU A 24 1.16 -21.52 16.31
CA GLU A 24 0.68 -21.15 14.99
C GLU A 24 1.00 -19.66 14.91
N ALA A 25 1.96 -19.31 14.07
CA ALA A 25 2.12 -17.95 13.64
C ALA A 25 0.75 -17.56 13.09
N GLN A 26 -0.01 -16.72 13.80
CA GLN A 26 -1.08 -16.00 13.15
C GLN A 26 -0.43 -15.40 11.92
N ASP A 27 -1.02 -15.65 10.75
CA ASP A 27 -0.60 -15.01 9.52
C ASP A 27 -0.75 -13.51 9.73
N GLU A 28 0.33 -12.88 10.24
CA GLU A 28 0.36 -11.43 10.40
C GLU A 28 0.29 -10.85 9.01
N ALA A 29 -0.68 -9.96 8.80
CA ALA A 29 -0.84 -9.28 7.55
C ALA A 29 0.45 -8.49 7.24
N ALA A 30 0.99 -8.68 6.05
CA ALA A 30 2.16 -7.98 5.57
C ALA A 30 1.74 -6.87 4.59
N MET A 31 2.23 -5.65 4.80
CA MET A 31 1.79 -4.47 4.05
C MET A 31 2.88 -3.41 3.96
N PHE A 32 2.71 -2.47 3.06
CA PHE A 32 3.51 -1.25 3.08
C PHE A 32 3.33 -0.52 4.42
N GLY A 33 4.44 -0.14 5.05
CA GLY A 33 4.42 0.55 6.34
C GLY A 33 4.24 -0.35 7.55
N ASN A 34 4.24 -1.68 7.37
CA ASN A 34 4.24 -2.72 8.41
C ASN A 34 2.96 -2.78 9.28
N THR A 35 2.29 -1.68 9.52
CA THR A 35 1.07 -1.58 10.35
C THR A 35 0.00 -0.73 9.66
N PRO A 36 -1.28 -0.86 10.02
CA PRO A 36 -2.33 0.00 9.48
C PRO A 36 -2.11 1.49 9.73
N SER A 37 -1.43 1.85 10.82
CA SER A 37 -1.04 3.24 11.13
C SER A 37 0.15 3.74 10.30
N ARG A 38 0.74 2.88 9.46
CA ARG A 38 1.96 3.13 8.67
C ARG A 38 3.20 3.46 9.52
N ASN A 39 3.18 3.14 10.80
CA ASN A 39 4.32 3.31 11.69
C ASN A 39 5.28 2.12 11.52
N MET A 40 6.41 2.35 10.85
CA MET A 40 7.39 1.32 10.48
C MET A 40 8.30 0.88 11.64
N VAL A 41 7.94 1.14 12.87
CA VAL A 41 8.73 0.69 14.03
C VAL A 41 8.61 -0.82 14.15
N SER A 42 9.76 -1.52 14.24
CA SER A 42 9.86 -2.95 14.45
C SER A 42 10.66 -3.25 15.72
N ASP A 43 10.24 -4.28 16.44
CA ASP A 43 10.96 -4.81 17.61
C ASP A 43 11.99 -5.89 17.22
N GLU A 44 12.20 -6.14 15.93
CA GLU A 44 13.20 -7.09 15.44
C GLU A 44 14.61 -6.73 15.89
N THR A 45 15.36 -7.74 16.26
CA THR A 45 16.76 -7.62 16.72
C THR A 45 17.69 -8.51 15.88
N GLY A 46 18.96 -8.10 15.77
CA GLY A 46 19.96 -8.85 15.02
C GLY A 46 19.86 -8.68 13.51
N VAL A 47 19.12 -7.66 13.05
CA VAL A 47 19.13 -7.28 11.63
C VAL A 47 20.52 -6.82 11.20
N ALA A 48 20.89 -7.12 9.94
CA ALA A 48 22.15 -6.67 9.38
C ALA A 48 22.17 -5.13 9.28
N ASP A 49 23.21 -4.50 9.79
CA ASP A 49 23.43 -3.05 9.71
C ASP A 49 24.30 -2.66 8.50
N THR A 50 24.89 -3.64 7.82
CA THR A 50 25.66 -3.50 6.59
C THR A 50 25.31 -4.60 5.59
N TRP A 51 25.37 -4.29 4.31
CA TRP A 51 25.23 -5.26 3.23
C TRP A 51 26.02 -4.80 2.00
N ASP A 52 26.49 -5.74 1.18
CA ASP A 52 27.17 -5.44 -0.07
C ASP A 52 26.68 -6.36 -1.19
N PRO A 53 25.89 -5.85 -2.16
CA PRO A 53 25.43 -6.65 -3.29
C PRO A 53 26.53 -7.15 -4.22
N ARG A 54 27.75 -6.58 -4.16
CA ARG A 54 28.87 -7.01 -5.00
C ARG A 54 29.61 -8.20 -4.42
N SER A 55 29.80 -8.22 -3.11
CA SER A 55 30.44 -9.33 -2.41
C SER A 55 29.45 -10.42 -1.98
N GLY A 56 28.17 -10.10 -1.92
CA GLY A 56 27.11 -10.95 -1.36
C GLY A 56 27.06 -10.92 0.17
N GLU A 57 27.76 -9.98 0.81
CA GLU A 57 27.74 -9.84 2.27
C GLU A 57 26.33 -9.50 2.75
N ASN A 58 25.80 -10.32 3.67
CA ASN A 58 24.45 -10.19 4.23
C ASN A 58 23.32 -10.14 3.18
N ILE A 59 23.56 -10.73 2.00
CA ILE A 59 22.55 -10.93 0.95
C ILE A 59 22.17 -12.41 0.94
N LEU A 60 20.89 -12.71 1.19
CA LEU A 60 20.39 -14.08 1.14
C LEU A 60 20.30 -14.57 -0.31
N TRP A 61 19.66 -13.77 -1.17
CA TRP A 61 19.51 -14.02 -2.60
C TRP A 61 19.24 -12.71 -3.36
N THR A 62 19.33 -12.78 -4.67
CA THR A 62 18.95 -11.69 -5.58
C THR A 62 18.19 -12.25 -6.78
N GLN A 63 17.16 -11.56 -7.20
CA GLN A 63 16.38 -11.92 -8.39
C GLN A 63 16.18 -10.70 -9.30
N PRO A 64 16.29 -10.87 -10.63
CA PRO A 64 15.92 -9.82 -11.55
C PRO A 64 14.41 -9.62 -11.52
N VAL A 65 14.00 -8.38 -11.43
CA VAL A 65 12.63 -7.92 -11.69
C VAL A 65 12.63 -7.09 -12.98
N GLY A 66 11.61 -6.30 -13.30
CA GLY A 66 11.67 -5.40 -14.45
C GLY A 66 12.74 -4.30 -14.28
N SER A 67 12.80 -3.37 -15.21
CA SER A 67 13.72 -2.23 -15.15
C SER A 67 13.32 -1.19 -14.11
N GLN A 68 12.05 -1.20 -13.68
CA GLN A 68 11.50 -0.29 -12.69
C GLN A 68 10.57 -1.02 -11.73
N ALA A 69 10.69 -0.71 -10.45
CA ALA A 69 9.83 -1.18 -9.38
C ALA A 69 9.65 -0.02 -8.38
N TYR A 70 8.52 0.66 -8.43
CA TYR A 70 8.21 1.79 -7.56
C TYR A 70 7.54 1.35 -6.27
N GLY A 71 6.71 0.31 -6.33
CA GLY A 71 6.16 -0.34 -5.14
C GLY A 71 7.25 -1.00 -4.31
N GLY A 72 7.22 -0.80 -2.99
CA GLY A 72 8.10 -1.56 -2.09
C GLY A 72 7.74 -3.05 -2.11
N PRO A 73 8.72 -3.97 -2.06
CA PRO A 73 8.44 -5.39 -1.88
C PRO A 73 7.77 -5.62 -0.52
N VAL A 74 6.82 -6.57 -0.49
CA VAL A 74 6.16 -7.00 0.74
C VAL A 74 6.50 -8.46 1.00
N VAL A 75 6.84 -8.78 2.24
CA VAL A 75 7.25 -10.13 2.66
C VAL A 75 6.22 -10.66 3.66
N GLY A 76 5.56 -11.76 3.31
CA GLY A 76 4.54 -12.40 4.16
C GLY A 76 4.23 -13.80 3.68
N GLY A 77 3.69 -14.67 4.54
CA GLY A 77 3.30 -16.04 4.18
C GLY A 77 4.40 -16.87 3.50
N GLY A 78 5.69 -16.61 3.81
CA GLY A 78 6.83 -17.27 3.17
C GLY A 78 7.13 -16.80 1.73
N ARG A 79 6.55 -15.69 1.29
CA ARG A 79 6.71 -15.13 -0.06
C ARG A 79 7.19 -13.69 -0.03
N VAL A 80 7.83 -13.28 -1.11
CA VAL A 80 8.11 -11.88 -1.44
C VAL A 80 7.28 -11.50 -2.65
N PHE A 81 6.46 -10.49 -2.52
CA PHE A 81 5.65 -9.95 -3.61
C PHE A 81 6.17 -8.57 -4.03
N VAL A 82 6.28 -8.32 -5.33
CA VAL A 82 6.76 -7.05 -5.89
C VAL A 82 6.07 -6.71 -7.19
N GLY A 83 5.65 -5.44 -7.33
CA GLY A 83 5.17 -4.85 -8.57
C GLY A 83 6.32 -4.33 -9.42
N THR A 84 6.25 -4.50 -10.74
CA THR A 84 7.29 -4.10 -11.71
C THR A 84 6.71 -4.03 -13.13
N ASN A 85 7.57 -3.87 -14.13
CA ASN A 85 7.27 -4.00 -15.56
C ASN A 85 7.82 -5.29 -16.17
N ASN A 86 7.53 -5.54 -17.46
CA ASN A 86 7.88 -6.77 -18.18
C ASN A 86 9.26 -6.73 -18.87
N GLU A 87 10.22 -5.92 -18.42
CA GLU A 87 11.54 -5.85 -19.08
C GLU A 87 12.48 -7.01 -18.69
N SER A 88 12.18 -7.75 -17.61
CA SER A 88 12.82 -9.05 -17.27
C SER A 88 11.79 -10.18 -17.36
N ARG A 89 11.43 -10.54 -18.59
CA ARG A 89 10.38 -11.52 -18.88
C ARG A 89 10.62 -12.85 -18.19
N ARG A 90 9.63 -13.35 -17.47
CA ARG A 90 9.58 -14.72 -16.95
C ARG A 90 8.94 -15.68 -17.95
N ASP A 91 7.99 -15.17 -18.75
CA ASP A 91 7.43 -15.86 -19.88
C ASP A 91 7.92 -15.19 -21.18
N PRO A 92 8.66 -15.89 -22.05
CA PRO A 92 9.18 -15.33 -23.29
C PRO A 92 8.08 -15.00 -24.32
N ASP A 93 6.90 -15.60 -24.20
CA ASP A 93 5.78 -15.39 -25.13
C ASP A 93 5.00 -14.09 -24.83
N ILE A 94 5.18 -13.52 -23.64
CA ILE A 94 4.58 -12.24 -23.24
C ILE A 94 5.48 -11.08 -23.66
N GLU A 95 5.10 -10.39 -24.74
CA GLU A 95 5.89 -9.30 -25.32
C GLU A 95 5.34 -7.91 -24.98
N GLY A 96 6.23 -6.92 -25.10
CA GLY A 96 5.90 -5.49 -25.01
C GLY A 96 5.93 -4.96 -23.58
N ASP A 97 5.49 -3.71 -23.44
CA ASP A 97 5.36 -3.02 -22.14
C ASP A 97 4.10 -3.54 -21.42
N LYS A 98 4.29 -4.09 -20.23
CA LYS A 98 3.24 -4.66 -19.38
C LYS A 98 3.47 -4.25 -17.93
N GLY A 99 2.39 -4.18 -17.16
CA GLY A 99 2.48 -4.22 -15.72
C GLY A 99 2.62 -5.65 -15.23
N VAL A 100 3.50 -5.90 -14.29
CA VAL A 100 3.72 -7.24 -13.75
C VAL A 100 3.78 -7.21 -12.24
N ALA A 101 3.10 -8.14 -11.61
CA ALA A 101 3.26 -8.45 -10.19
C ALA A 101 3.89 -9.84 -10.07
N MET A 102 4.97 -9.97 -9.31
CA MET A 102 5.74 -11.20 -9.19
C MET A 102 5.77 -11.70 -7.75
N ALA A 103 5.70 -13.02 -7.58
CA ALA A 103 5.89 -13.71 -6.32
C ALA A 103 7.16 -14.57 -6.34
N PHE A 104 7.91 -14.54 -5.23
CA PHE A 104 9.14 -15.32 -5.01
C PHE A 104 9.06 -16.02 -3.67
N ASP A 105 9.71 -17.17 -3.53
CA ASP A 105 9.94 -17.81 -2.23
C ASP A 105 10.86 -16.93 -1.38
N ALA A 106 10.46 -16.61 -0.16
CA ALA A 106 11.19 -15.69 0.71
C ALA A 106 12.56 -16.23 1.16
N ASN A 107 12.73 -17.55 1.24
CA ASN A 107 13.94 -18.18 1.73
C ASN A 107 14.95 -18.43 0.62
N THR A 108 14.49 -18.85 -0.56
CA THR A 108 15.36 -19.27 -1.67
C THR A 108 15.49 -18.22 -2.76
N GLY A 109 14.50 -17.31 -2.87
CA GLY A 109 14.37 -16.37 -3.97
C GLY A 109 13.86 -17.01 -5.27
N ASP A 110 13.44 -18.26 -5.25
CA ASP A 110 12.88 -18.90 -6.43
C ASP A 110 11.62 -18.18 -6.91
N PHE A 111 11.55 -17.93 -8.21
CA PHE A 111 10.35 -17.37 -8.82
C PHE A 111 9.21 -18.37 -8.73
N LEU A 112 8.07 -17.93 -8.23
CA LEU A 112 6.88 -18.76 -8.07
C LEU A 112 5.90 -18.54 -9.23
N TRP A 113 5.38 -17.34 -9.36
CA TRP A 113 4.42 -16.98 -10.41
C TRP A 113 4.39 -15.46 -10.65
N GLN A 114 3.72 -15.05 -11.71
CA GLN A 114 3.47 -13.64 -12.04
C GLN A 114 2.02 -13.40 -12.49
N MET A 115 1.51 -12.20 -12.21
CA MET A 115 0.31 -11.66 -12.83
C MET A 115 0.67 -10.56 -13.80
N VAL A 116 0.17 -10.63 -15.03
CA VAL A 116 0.52 -9.71 -16.12
C VAL A 116 -0.69 -8.88 -16.52
N HIS A 117 -0.49 -7.57 -16.61
CA HIS A 117 -1.51 -6.60 -16.99
C HIS A 117 -1.10 -5.87 -18.27
N ASP A 118 -2.03 -5.74 -19.20
CA ASP A 118 -1.84 -4.90 -20.37
C ASP A 118 -1.69 -3.42 -20.00
N LYS A 119 -1.10 -2.64 -20.89
CA LYS A 119 -1.09 -1.19 -20.77
C LYS A 119 -2.45 -0.61 -21.14
N LEU A 120 -2.86 0.47 -20.47
CA LEU A 120 -4.08 1.18 -20.84
C LEU A 120 -3.95 1.81 -22.23
N SER A 121 -5.01 1.70 -23.03
CA SER A 121 -5.04 2.21 -24.41
C SER A 121 -4.96 3.73 -24.50
N ALA A 122 -5.31 4.46 -23.44
CA ALA A 122 -5.16 5.90 -23.35
C ALA A 122 -3.68 6.37 -23.33
N GLY A 123 -2.76 5.42 -23.13
CA GLY A 123 -1.33 5.68 -23.16
C GLY A 123 -0.84 6.42 -21.91
N ARG A 124 0.21 7.21 -22.07
CA ARG A 124 1.03 7.73 -20.99
C ARG A 124 0.26 8.58 -19.96
N VAL A 125 -0.82 9.22 -20.33
CA VAL A 125 -1.60 10.06 -19.40
C VAL A 125 -2.24 9.24 -18.27
N ASN A 126 -2.64 8.00 -18.55
CA ASN A 126 -3.27 7.14 -17.55
C ASN A 126 -2.37 5.98 -17.09
N ASP A 127 -1.35 5.64 -17.91
CA ASP A 127 -0.48 4.51 -17.62
C ASP A 127 0.92 4.77 -18.23
N TRP A 128 1.80 5.38 -17.43
CA TRP A 128 3.11 5.83 -17.89
C TRP A 128 3.94 4.66 -18.44
N PRO A 129 4.62 4.84 -19.59
CA PRO A 129 5.43 3.79 -20.20
C PRO A 129 6.49 3.23 -19.25
N LEU A 130 6.64 1.92 -19.27
CA LEU A 130 7.64 1.15 -18.52
C LEU A 130 7.56 1.24 -16.99
N GLN A 131 6.49 1.82 -16.42
CA GLN A 131 6.35 1.88 -14.96
C GLN A 131 5.78 0.57 -14.39
N GLY A 132 4.81 -0.03 -15.05
CA GLY A 132 4.18 -1.27 -14.63
C GLY A 132 3.34 -1.13 -13.36
N VAL A 133 3.30 -2.19 -12.53
CA VAL A 133 2.59 -2.19 -11.24
C VAL A 133 3.41 -1.42 -10.21
N CYS A 134 2.88 -0.31 -9.71
CA CYS A 134 3.57 0.63 -8.82
C CYS A 134 3.09 0.61 -7.38
N SER A 135 1.99 -0.07 -7.07
CA SER A 135 1.52 -0.24 -5.69
C SER A 135 2.32 -1.32 -4.96
N SER A 136 2.50 -1.15 -3.66
CA SER A 136 2.90 -2.26 -2.78
C SER A 136 1.68 -3.09 -2.43
N ALA A 137 1.85 -4.41 -2.30
CA ALA A 137 0.74 -5.29 -1.95
C ALA A 137 0.36 -5.21 -0.47
N TYR A 138 -0.83 -5.73 -0.17
CA TYR A 138 -1.25 -6.17 1.15
C TYR A 138 -1.42 -7.70 1.10
N MET A 139 -0.80 -8.42 2.01
CA MET A 139 -0.85 -9.88 2.07
C MET A 139 -1.47 -10.33 3.39
N GLU A 140 -2.46 -11.21 3.35
CA GLU A 140 -3.12 -11.77 4.53
C GLU A 140 -3.60 -13.20 4.23
N GLY A 141 -3.07 -14.17 4.97
CA GLY A 141 -3.39 -15.58 4.75
C GLY A 141 -3.05 -16.04 3.33
N ASP A 142 -4.05 -16.53 2.63
CA ASP A 142 -3.97 -16.99 1.24
C ASP A 142 -4.35 -15.92 0.21
N ARG A 143 -4.37 -14.64 0.58
CA ARG A 143 -4.80 -13.53 -0.30
C ARG A 143 -3.73 -12.46 -0.45
N ILE A 144 -3.62 -11.95 -1.67
CA ILE A 144 -2.76 -10.81 -2.03
C ILE A 144 -3.61 -9.74 -2.70
N TYR A 145 -3.51 -8.50 -2.22
CA TYR A 145 -4.26 -7.35 -2.73
C TYR A 145 -3.31 -6.27 -3.20
N TYR A 146 -3.56 -5.70 -4.37
CA TYR A 146 -2.77 -4.58 -4.91
C TYR A 146 -3.60 -3.75 -5.90
N VAL A 147 -3.06 -2.61 -6.33
CA VAL A 147 -3.62 -1.81 -7.42
C VAL A 147 -2.75 -1.99 -8.65
N SER A 148 -3.34 -2.43 -9.76
CA SER A 148 -2.63 -2.63 -11.03
C SER A 148 -2.42 -1.30 -11.76
N ASN A 149 -1.53 -1.30 -12.77
CA ASN A 149 -1.36 -0.18 -13.70
C ASN A 149 -2.62 0.16 -14.50
N GLN A 150 -3.57 -0.77 -14.60
CA GLN A 150 -4.87 -0.55 -15.23
C GLN A 150 -5.89 0.15 -14.33
N ALA A 151 -5.48 0.59 -13.12
CA ALA A 151 -6.36 1.12 -12.09
C ALA A 151 -7.41 0.10 -11.60
N HIS A 152 -7.07 -1.18 -11.62
CA HIS A 152 -7.87 -2.22 -10.97
C HIS A 152 -7.35 -2.48 -9.55
N VAL A 153 -8.26 -2.58 -8.59
CA VAL A 153 -7.97 -3.20 -7.31
C VAL A 153 -8.12 -4.70 -7.50
N VAL A 154 -7.06 -5.46 -7.25
CA VAL A 154 -6.99 -6.90 -7.56
C VAL A 154 -6.76 -7.69 -6.29
N CYS A 155 -7.48 -8.80 -6.13
CA CYS A 155 -7.24 -9.83 -5.15
C CYS A 155 -6.84 -11.11 -5.87
N LEU A 156 -5.67 -11.66 -5.51
CA LEU A 156 -5.16 -12.92 -6.03
C LEU A 156 -5.11 -13.98 -4.92
N ASP A 157 -5.16 -15.26 -5.32
CA ASP A 157 -4.65 -16.34 -4.49
C ASP A 157 -3.13 -16.24 -4.36
N ALA A 158 -2.60 -16.49 -3.16
CA ALA A 158 -1.19 -16.33 -2.86
C ALA A 158 -0.30 -17.41 -3.51
N ASN A 159 -0.86 -18.55 -3.91
CA ASN A 159 -0.16 -19.60 -4.63
C ASN A 159 -0.18 -19.41 -6.14
N GLY A 160 -1.10 -18.58 -6.67
CA GLY A 160 -1.42 -18.55 -8.08
C GLY A 160 -1.85 -19.94 -8.58
N PHE A 161 -1.71 -20.23 -9.85
CA PHE A 161 -2.01 -21.58 -10.38
C PHE A 161 -0.94 -22.65 -10.06
N ALA A 162 0.09 -22.32 -9.26
CA ALA A 162 1.17 -23.28 -8.96
C ALA A 162 0.72 -24.48 -8.11
N ASP A 163 -0.39 -24.38 -7.38
CA ASP A 163 -1.00 -25.49 -6.63
C ASP A 163 -1.93 -26.36 -7.49
N GLY A 164 -2.27 -25.90 -8.70
CA GLY A 164 -3.13 -26.62 -9.65
C GLY A 164 -4.62 -26.45 -9.40
N GLU A 165 -4.99 -25.51 -8.53
CA GLU A 165 -6.38 -25.13 -8.25
C GLU A 165 -6.69 -23.79 -8.96
N ASN A 166 -7.96 -23.50 -9.21
CA ASN A 166 -8.46 -22.22 -9.69
C ASN A 166 -9.45 -21.74 -8.63
N ASP A 167 -9.01 -20.77 -7.85
CA ASP A 167 -9.70 -20.33 -6.65
C ASP A 167 -10.65 -19.17 -6.93
N GLY A 168 -11.70 -19.08 -6.14
CA GLY A 168 -12.66 -17.99 -6.22
C GLY A 168 -13.69 -18.09 -7.34
N PRO A 169 -14.41 -16.99 -7.62
CA PRO A 169 -15.48 -16.96 -8.63
C PRO A 169 -15.01 -16.66 -10.05
N VAL A 170 -13.80 -16.15 -10.25
CA VAL A 170 -13.22 -15.93 -11.58
C VAL A 170 -12.64 -17.26 -12.04
N THR A 171 -13.04 -17.71 -13.23
CA THR A 171 -12.64 -19.05 -13.76
C THR A 171 -12.38 -19.03 -15.26
N ASP A 172 -12.24 -17.84 -15.83
CA ASP A 172 -12.06 -17.65 -17.28
C ASP A 172 -10.77 -16.86 -17.60
N GLU A 173 -9.76 -16.99 -16.75
CA GLU A 173 -8.44 -16.42 -16.97
C GLU A 173 -7.82 -16.94 -18.28
N ALA A 174 -7.17 -16.02 -19.00
CA ALA A 174 -6.55 -16.33 -20.28
C ALA A 174 -5.28 -17.21 -20.15
N ASP A 175 -4.59 -17.11 -19.00
CA ASP A 175 -3.41 -17.91 -18.66
C ASP A 175 -3.66 -18.59 -17.31
N THR A 176 -3.62 -19.92 -17.32
CA THR A 176 -3.79 -20.80 -16.16
C THR A 176 -2.58 -21.72 -16.00
N SER A 177 -1.43 -21.31 -16.53
CA SER A 177 -0.18 -22.03 -16.34
C SER A 177 0.28 -21.98 -14.88
N ASP A 178 1.11 -22.91 -14.47
CA ASP A 178 1.68 -23.02 -13.14
C ASP A 178 2.58 -21.84 -12.73
N ILE A 179 2.85 -20.90 -13.65
CA ILE A 179 3.56 -19.66 -13.40
C ILE A 179 2.66 -18.40 -13.49
N ALA A 180 1.36 -18.58 -13.62
CA ALA A 180 0.40 -17.48 -13.67
C ALA A 180 -0.23 -17.19 -12.29
N GLY A 181 -0.61 -15.94 -12.05
CA GLY A 181 -1.41 -15.54 -10.88
C GLY A 181 -2.87 -15.92 -11.06
N ASP A 182 -3.54 -16.34 -9.98
CA ASP A 182 -4.94 -16.73 -9.93
C ASP A 182 -5.80 -15.60 -9.33
N VAL A 183 -6.82 -15.15 -10.07
CA VAL A 183 -7.64 -13.97 -9.72
C VAL A 183 -8.87 -14.39 -8.93
N ILE A 184 -8.95 -13.95 -7.67
CA ILE A 184 -10.15 -14.14 -6.86
C ILE A 184 -11.24 -13.13 -7.24
N TRP A 185 -10.86 -11.86 -7.36
CA TRP A 185 -11.72 -10.78 -7.85
C TRP A 185 -10.88 -9.59 -8.33
N SER A 186 -11.48 -8.77 -9.19
CA SER A 186 -10.91 -7.52 -9.68
C SER A 186 -11.98 -6.45 -9.76
N TYR A 187 -11.68 -5.22 -9.30
CA TYR A 187 -12.56 -4.06 -9.35
C TYR A 187 -11.94 -2.99 -10.24
N ASP A 188 -12.56 -2.73 -11.39
CA ASP A 188 -12.14 -1.73 -12.37
C ASP A 188 -12.62 -0.33 -11.96
N MET A 189 -11.73 0.49 -11.41
CA MET A 189 -12.07 1.83 -10.95
C MET A 189 -12.41 2.79 -12.10
N ILE A 190 -11.89 2.53 -13.31
CA ILE A 190 -12.23 3.36 -14.48
C ILE A 190 -13.65 3.07 -14.95
N ALA A 191 -13.99 1.80 -15.13
CA ALA A 191 -15.31 1.40 -15.63
C ALA A 191 -16.43 1.65 -14.62
N GLU A 192 -16.17 1.42 -13.33
CA GLU A 192 -17.19 1.47 -12.28
C GLU A 192 -17.38 2.88 -11.68
N LEU A 193 -16.31 3.71 -11.67
CA LEU A 193 -16.32 5.01 -10.98
C LEU A 193 -16.02 6.20 -11.90
N ASP A 194 -15.81 5.96 -13.20
CA ASP A 194 -15.46 6.99 -14.19
C ASP A 194 -14.22 7.82 -13.76
N VAL A 195 -13.27 7.19 -13.05
CA VAL A 195 -12.05 7.88 -12.66
C VAL A 195 -11.10 8.08 -13.85
N PHE A 196 -10.34 9.15 -13.81
CA PHE A 196 -9.28 9.44 -14.77
C PHE A 196 -7.92 9.42 -14.07
N PRO A 197 -7.25 8.26 -13.96
CA PRO A 197 -5.96 8.16 -13.31
C PRO A 197 -4.95 9.05 -14.03
N HIS A 198 -4.24 9.91 -13.31
CA HIS A 198 -3.17 10.69 -13.91
C HIS A 198 -1.84 9.96 -13.75
N ASN A 199 -1.14 9.73 -14.86
CA ASN A 199 0.12 9.01 -15.00
C ASN A 199 0.04 7.53 -14.59
N LEU A 200 -0.39 7.23 -13.38
CA LEU A 200 -0.35 5.89 -12.78
C LEU A 200 -1.41 5.75 -11.68
N ALA A 201 -1.92 4.55 -11.51
CA ALA A 201 -2.61 4.14 -10.30
C ALA A 201 -1.59 3.48 -9.35
N THR A 202 -1.28 4.10 -8.22
CA THR A 202 -0.18 3.71 -7.33
C THR A 202 -0.59 3.43 -5.89
N GLY A 203 -1.85 3.66 -5.53
CA GLY A 203 -2.33 3.53 -4.16
C GLY A 203 -2.10 2.13 -3.61
N SER A 204 -1.20 1.98 -2.61
CA SER A 204 -1.04 0.71 -1.91
C SER A 204 -2.21 0.48 -0.99
N PRO A 205 -2.96 -0.62 -1.14
CA PRO A 205 -4.16 -0.85 -0.34
C PRO A 205 -3.86 -0.99 1.15
N LEU A 206 -4.84 -0.63 1.96
CA LEU A 206 -4.85 -0.83 3.39
C LEU A 206 -6.09 -1.60 3.77
N ILE A 207 -5.95 -2.67 4.54
CA ILE A 207 -7.07 -3.48 5.00
C ILE A 207 -7.18 -3.40 6.52
N VAL A 208 -8.40 -3.18 6.99
CA VAL A 208 -8.76 -3.27 8.42
C VAL A 208 -10.09 -4.01 8.54
N GLY A 209 -10.09 -5.13 9.21
CA GLY A 209 -11.24 -6.03 9.24
C GLY A 209 -11.59 -6.54 7.84
N ASP A 210 -12.82 -6.32 7.40
CA ASP A 210 -13.30 -6.71 6.06
C ASP A 210 -13.21 -5.57 5.02
N MET A 211 -12.67 -4.42 5.42
CA MET A 211 -12.61 -3.22 4.57
C MET A 211 -11.23 -3.03 3.97
N LEU A 212 -11.18 -2.85 2.64
CA LEU A 212 -10.00 -2.44 1.88
C LEU A 212 -10.14 -0.97 1.47
N TYR A 213 -9.15 -0.16 1.76
CA TYR A 213 -9.11 1.28 1.44
C TYR A 213 -7.99 1.58 0.47
N THR A 214 -8.28 2.42 -0.54
CA THR A 214 -7.25 2.91 -1.47
C THR A 214 -7.64 4.24 -2.09
N VAL A 215 -6.69 4.87 -2.79
CA VAL A 215 -6.90 6.04 -3.64
C VAL A 215 -7.07 5.60 -5.09
N THR A 216 -7.79 6.41 -5.88
CA THR A 216 -8.12 6.07 -7.28
C THR A 216 -7.15 6.63 -8.30
N ALA A 217 -6.20 7.48 -7.87
CA ALA A 217 -5.32 8.27 -8.73
C ALA A 217 -6.04 9.27 -9.65
N ASN A 218 -7.35 9.53 -9.43
CA ASN A 218 -8.09 10.51 -10.20
C ASN A 218 -7.38 11.87 -10.18
N GLY A 219 -7.20 12.48 -11.36
CA GLY A 219 -6.37 13.67 -11.50
C GLY A 219 -6.65 14.47 -12.77
N VAL A 220 -5.63 15.23 -13.21
CA VAL A 220 -5.72 16.13 -14.37
C VAL A 220 -5.49 15.40 -15.70
N ASP A 221 -5.79 16.08 -16.81
CA ASP A 221 -5.47 15.60 -18.16
C ASP A 221 -3.97 15.71 -18.47
N GLU A 222 -3.53 15.15 -19.62
CA GLU A 222 -2.13 15.21 -20.06
C GLU A 222 -1.58 16.63 -20.19
N GLY A 223 -2.43 17.57 -20.53
CA GLY A 223 -2.05 18.99 -20.66
C GLY A 223 -2.00 19.75 -19.35
N HIS A 224 -2.45 19.14 -18.26
CA HIS A 224 -2.61 19.76 -16.94
C HIS A 224 -3.48 21.02 -16.97
N VAL A 225 -4.54 20.99 -17.77
CA VAL A 225 -5.44 22.14 -17.99
C VAL A 225 -6.91 21.85 -17.68
N ASN A 226 -7.27 20.57 -17.50
CA ASN A 226 -8.60 20.14 -17.12
C ASN A 226 -8.53 19.02 -16.07
N VAL A 227 -9.62 18.85 -15.32
CA VAL A 227 -9.93 17.66 -14.53
C VAL A 227 -11.00 16.89 -15.29
N PRO A 228 -10.68 15.80 -16.00
CA PRO A 228 -11.64 15.10 -16.86
C PRO A 228 -12.83 14.53 -16.10
N SER A 229 -12.59 14.04 -14.87
CA SER A 229 -13.58 13.39 -14.01
C SER A 229 -13.71 14.08 -12.66
N PRO A 230 -14.22 15.33 -12.58
CA PRO A 230 -14.17 16.13 -11.36
C PRO A 230 -15.16 15.65 -10.27
N PHE A 231 -16.10 14.77 -10.62
CA PHE A 231 -17.09 14.21 -9.69
C PHE A 231 -16.78 12.77 -9.26
N SER A 232 -15.77 12.17 -9.88
CA SER A 232 -15.34 10.81 -9.54
C SER A 232 -14.57 10.80 -8.22
N PRO A 233 -14.69 9.71 -7.44
CA PRO A 233 -14.08 9.65 -6.12
C PRO A 233 -12.55 9.63 -6.21
N ASN A 234 -11.90 10.22 -5.21
CA ASN A 234 -10.47 10.11 -4.97
C ASN A 234 -10.16 9.03 -3.94
N PHE A 235 -11.13 8.72 -3.07
CA PHE A 235 -11.00 7.78 -1.96
C PHE A 235 -12.14 6.76 -2.02
N ILE A 236 -11.81 5.48 -1.85
CA ILE A 236 -12.78 4.39 -1.87
C ILE A 236 -12.52 3.37 -0.76
N ALA A 237 -13.58 2.65 -0.39
CA ALA A 237 -13.50 1.43 0.38
C ALA A 237 -14.26 0.30 -0.31
N LEU A 238 -13.62 -0.85 -0.39
CA LEU A 238 -14.19 -2.10 -0.92
C LEU A 238 -14.32 -3.12 0.20
N ASN A 239 -15.21 -4.09 0.04
CA ASN A 239 -15.19 -5.30 0.83
C ASN A 239 -14.03 -6.19 0.33
N LYS A 240 -13.07 -6.51 1.19
CA LYS A 240 -11.88 -7.29 0.80
C LYS A 240 -12.21 -8.70 0.30
N ASN A 241 -13.32 -9.27 0.77
CA ASN A 241 -13.70 -10.65 0.44
C ASN A 241 -14.41 -10.77 -0.92
N THR A 242 -15.11 -9.70 -1.34
CA THR A 242 -15.95 -9.72 -2.55
C THR A 242 -15.52 -8.74 -3.63
N GLY A 243 -14.69 -7.74 -3.30
CA GLY A 243 -14.35 -6.65 -4.21
C GLY A 243 -15.47 -5.61 -4.41
N GLU A 244 -16.61 -5.76 -3.72
CA GLU A 244 -17.74 -4.83 -3.86
C GLU A 244 -17.43 -3.47 -3.21
N LEU A 245 -17.87 -2.38 -3.89
CA LEU A 245 -17.78 -1.03 -3.35
C LEU A 245 -18.67 -0.88 -2.12
N VAL A 246 -18.08 -0.39 -1.02
CA VAL A 246 -18.81 -0.10 0.22
C VAL A 246 -19.12 1.38 0.34
N TRP A 247 -18.15 2.23 0.12
CA TRP A 247 -18.32 3.67 0.05
C TRP A 247 -17.27 4.34 -0.84
N GLU A 248 -17.58 5.52 -1.30
CA GLU A 248 -16.72 6.38 -2.10
C GLU A 248 -16.75 7.82 -1.59
N ASN A 249 -15.69 8.60 -1.83
CA ASN A 249 -15.63 10.00 -1.46
C ASN A 249 -14.88 10.82 -2.51
N ALA A 250 -15.54 11.85 -3.04
CA ALA A 250 -15.06 12.74 -4.10
C ALA A 250 -14.71 14.15 -3.58
N VAL A 251 -14.31 14.28 -2.31
CA VAL A 251 -14.10 15.59 -1.66
C VAL A 251 -13.06 16.47 -2.35
N VAL A 252 -12.04 15.88 -2.97
CA VAL A 252 -10.97 16.61 -3.66
C VAL A 252 -11.52 17.29 -4.93
N GLY A 253 -12.26 16.57 -5.75
CA GLY A 253 -12.98 17.09 -6.92
C GLY A 253 -12.10 17.92 -7.86
N GLU A 254 -12.61 19.11 -8.25
CA GLU A 254 -11.91 20.07 -9.13
C GLU A 254 -10.67 20.71 -8.47
N ASN A 255 -10.49 20.55 -7.16
CA ASN A 255 -9.37 21.14 -6.43
C ASN A 255 -8.07 20.32 -6.54
N VAL A 256 -8.11 19.16 -7.18
CA VAL A 256 -6.90 18.37 -7.41
C VAL A 256 -5.85 19.22 -8.14
N LEU A 257 -4.62 19.20 -7.63
CA LEU A 257 -3.51 19.93 -8.26
C LEU A 257 -2.92 19.14 -9.43
N HIS A 258 -2.78 17.82 -9.26
CA HIS A 258 -2.17 16.95 -10.25
C HIS A 258 -2.86 15.57 -10.24
N GLY A 259 -2.70 14.78 -9.16
CA GLY A 259 -3.36 13.50 -8.95
C GLY A 259 -3.36 13.11 -7.48
N SER A 260 -4.12 12.06 -7.14
CA SER A 260 -4.21 11.50 -5.78
C SER A 260 -3.54 10.12 -5.76
N TRP A 261 -2.27 10.04 -5.35
CA TRP A 261 -1.47 8.82 -5.45
C TRP A 261 -1.06 8.20 -4.12
N THR A 262 -1.26 8.91 -3.02
CA THR A 262 -0.62 8.62 -1.75
C THR A 262 -1.46 7.66 -0.89
N ASN A 263 -0.77 6.76 -0.21
CA ASN A 263 -1.39 5.70 0.57
C ASN A 263 -2.14 6.20 1.81
N PRO A 264 -3.29 5.59 2.18
CA PRO A 264 -3.98 5.88 3.42
C PRO A 264 -3.28 5.27 4.65
N ALA A 265 -3.60 5.82 5.83
CA ALA A 265 -3.29 5.24 7.12
C ALA A 265 -4.56 5.10 7.97
N TYR A 266 -4.57 4.16 8.91
CA TYR A 266 -5.70 3.93 9.83
C TYR A 266 -5.28 4.08 11.28
N ALA A 267 -6.18 4.60 12.09
CA ALA A 267 -6.14 4.50 13.54
C ALA A 267 -7.53 4.51 14.16
N GLU A 268 -7.67 3.90 15.34
CA GLU A 268 -8.81 4.10 16.19
C GLU A 268 -8.56 5.31 17.09
N ILE A 269 -9.34 6.38 16.92
CA ILE A 269 -9.19 7.64 17.64
C ILE A 269 -10.51 7.95 18.32
N ASN A 270 -10.49 8.15 19.64
CA ASN A 270 -11.69 8.37 20.48
C ASN A 270 -12.75 7.25 20.29
N GLY A 271 -12.32 5.99 20.09
CA GLY A 271 -13.22 4.85 19.91
C GLY A 271 -13.92 4.81 18.52
N ARG A 272 -13.40 5.57 17.56
CA ARG A 272 -13.87 5.61 16.18
C ARG A 272 -12.73 5.26 15.23
N GLY A 273 -12.95 4.24 14.38
CA GLY A 273 -12.01 3.92 13.31
C GLY A 273 -11.99 5.04 12.28
N GLN A 274 -10.80 5.59 12.01
CA GLN A 274 -10.59 6.68 11.06
C GLN A 274 -9.54 6.28 10.02
N ILE A 275 -9.85 6.57 8.75
CA ILE A 275 -8.89 6.48 7.65
C ILE A 275 -8.40 7.88 7.32
N VAL A 276 -7.09 8.06 7.35
CA VAL A 276 -6.44 9.34 7.01
C VAL A 276 -5.96 9.26 5.57
N PHE A 277 -6.57 10.05 4.69
CA PHE A 277 -6.26 10.14 3.27
C PHE A 277 -5.56 11.45 2.92
N PRO A 278 -4.39 11.40 2.26
CA PRO A 278 -3.76 12.57 1.67
C PRO A 278 -4.48 12.99 0.39
N GLY A 279 -4.98 14.21 0.35
CA GLY A 279 -5.65 14.75 -0.83
C GLY A 279 -4.67 15.29 -1.88
N GLY A 280 -5.01 15.07 -3.15
CA GLY A 280 -4.31 15.67 -4.29
C GLY A 280 -4.46 17.19 -4.41
N ASP A 281 -5.21 17.82 -3.50
CA ASP A 281 -5.40 19.26 -3.32
C ASP A 281 -4.54 19.84 -2.19
N GLY A 282 -3.74 19.01 -1.53
CA GLY A 282 -2.89 19.41 -0.41
C GLY A 282 -3.59 19.47 0.94
N ILE A 283 -4.81 18.92 1.02
CA ILE A 283 -5.57 18.77 2.26
C ILE A 283 -5.48 17.32 2.75
N LEU A 284 -5.25 17.13 4.02
CA LEU A 284 -5.31 15.85 4.68
C LEU A 284 -6.72 15.64 5.22
N TYR A 285 -7.35 14.52 4.85
CA TYR A 285 -8.70 14.17 5.24
C TYR A 285 -8.71 12.97 6.16
N SER A 286 -9.42 13.06 7.27
CA SER A 286 -9.77 11.91 8.08
C SER A 286 -11.23 11.56 7.88
N LEU A 287 -11.48 10.33 7.46
CA LEU A 287 -12.81 9.83 7.18
C LEU A 287 -13.17 8.73 8.18
N ASP A 288 -14.45 8.62 8.50
CA ASP A 288 -14.98 7.47 9.21
C ASP A 288 -14.74 6.20 8.37
N ALA A 289 -14.09 5.21 8.96
CA ALA A 289 -13.70 4.01 8.26
C ALA A 289 -14.88 3.21 7.68
N ASN A 290 -16.05 3.28 8.32
CA ASN A 290 -17.22 2.50 7.90
C ASN A 290 -18.09 3.22 6.88
N THR A 291 -18.11 4.58 6.90
CA THR A 291 -19.08 5.36 6.11
C THR A 291 -18.44 6.25 5.05
N GLY A 292 -17.14 6.53 5.15
CA GLY A 292 -16.46 7.50 4.27
C GLY A 292 -16.80 8.96 4.55
N GLU A 293 -17.58 9.26 5.62
CA GLU A 293 -17.89 10.64 6.01
C GLU A 293 -16.66 11.33 6.62
N ILE A 294 -16.46 12.61 6.28
CA ILE A 294 -15.34 13.40 6.81
C ILE A 294 -15.53 13.61 8.31
N VAL A 295 -14.53 13.20 9.08
CA VAL A 295 -14.42 13.45 10.53
C VAL A 295 -13.76 14.80 10.77
N TRP A 296 -12.60 14.99 10.14
CA TRP A 296 -11.86 16.25 10.14
C TRP A 296 -11.04 16.40 8.86
N GLN A 297 -10.62 17.62 8.60
CA GLN A 297 -9.67 17.97 7.53
C GLN A 297 -8.62 18.94 8.05
N PHE A 298 -7.43 18.91 7.43
CA PHE A 298 -6.31 19.80 7.74
C PHE A 298 -5.62 20.27 6.46
N ASP A 299 -5.54 21.57 6.24
CA ASP A 299 -4.78 22.14 5.14
C ASP A 299 -3.28 22.13 5.45
N CYS A 300 -2.53 21.31 4.73
CA CYS A 300 -1.08 21.17 4.92
C CYS A 300 -0.26 22.31 4.28
N ASN A 301 -0.90 23.18 3.52
CA ASN A 301 -0.24 24.30 2.85
C ASN A 301 -0.31 25.61 3.67
N PRO A 302 0.65 26.53 3.45
CA PRO A 302 0.53 27.89 3.97
C PRO A 302 -0.74 28.58 3.49
N LYS A 303 -1.32 29.44 4.32
CA LYS A 303 -2.57 30.16 4.00
C LYS A 303 -2.48 31.10 2.80
N ASP A 304 -1.28 31.54 2.46
CA ASP A 304 -0.97 32.38 1.30
C ASP A 304 -0.57 31.57 0.07
N SER A 305 -0.69 30.23 0.13
CA SER A 305 -0.44 29.39 -1.04
C SER A 305 -1.50 29.62 -2.12
N GLU A 306 -1.04 29.72 -3.36
CA GLU A 306 -1.87 29.91 -4.53
C GLU A 306 -2.18 28.56 -5.18
N TRP A 307 -3.46 28.20 -5.26
CA TRP A 307 -3.92 27.06 -6.03
C TRP A 307 -3.89 27.40 -7.52
N ALA A 308 -3.30 26.52 -8.31
CA ALA A 308 -3.42 26.56 -9.77
C ALA A 308 -3.42 25.14 -10.32
N LEU A 309 -4.32 24.85 -11.23
CA LEU A 309 -4.50 23.55 -11.85
C LEU A 309 -3.18 23.05 -12.46
N GLY A 310 -2.89 21.77 -12.27
CA GLY A 310 -1.64 21.17 -12.72
C GLY A 310 -0.42 21.61 -11.91
N GLY A 311 -0.61 22.06 -10.65
CA GLY A 311 0.47 22.40 -9.74
C GLY A 311 1.27 23.66 -10.14
N ARG A 312 0.71 24.55 -10.96
CA ARG A 312 1.39 25.76 -11.46
C ARG A 312 1.44 26.93 -10.48
N GLY A 313 0.74 26.80 -9.35
CA GLY A 313 0.77 27.75 -8.24
C GLY A 313 1.86 27.47 -7.23
N THR A 314 1.68 27.95 -6.01
CA THR A 314 2.58 27.70 -4.88
C THR A 314 2.01 26.69 -3.89
N ARG A 315 0.77 26.21 -4.10
CA ARG A 315 0.16 25.17 -3.30
C ARG A 315 0.74 23.81 -3.66
N ASN A 316 1.08 23.03 -2.65
CA ASN A 316 1.72 21.73 -2.80
C ASN A 316 0.70 20.59 -2.70
N ASN A 317 0.90 19.56 -3.50
CA ASN A 317 0.26 18.26 -3.39
C ASN A 317 0.81 17.48 -2.17
N ILE A 318 0.05 16.55 -1.60
CA ILE A 318 0.58 15.63 -0.58
C ILE A 318 1.05 14.37 -1.30
N LEU A 319 2.37 14.12 -1.28
CA LEU A 319 3.02 12.96 -1.87
C LEU A 319 3.58 11.98 -0.83
N SER A 320 3.56 12.34 0.45
CA SER A 320 4.02 11.48 1.53
C SER A 320 2.86 10.71 2.16
N THR A 321 3.12 9.47 2.58
CA THR A 321 2.17 8.67 3.34
C THR A 321 2.06 9.18 4.78
N PRO A 322 0.86 9.42 5.32
CA PRO A 322 0.69 9.80 6.71
C PRO A 322 1.06 8.65 7.65
N VAL A 323 1.64 9.00 8.80
CA VAL A 323 1.87 8.07 9.90
C VAL A 323 1.01 8.48 11.08
N VAL A 324 0.30 7.52 11.68
CA VAL A 324 -0.49 7.79 12.88
C VAL A 324 0.18 7.14 14.09
N TYR A 325 0.41 7.94 15.15
CA TYR A 325 0.97 7.47 16.39
C TYR A 325 0.54 8.36 17.56
N ASP A 326 0.10 7.76 18.65
CA ASP A 326 -0.29 8.46 19.90
C ASP A 326 -1.32 9.59 19.63
N ASP A 327 -2.43 9.25 18.95
CA ASP A 327 -3.51 10.16 18.53
C ASP A 327 -3.02 11.38 17.72
N LYS A 328 -1.87 11.26 17.06
CA LYS A 328 -1.29 12.31 16.22
C LYS A 328 -1.03 11.77 14.81
N VAL A 329 -1.20 12.64 13.83
CA VAL A 329 -0.82 12.38 12.44
C VAL A 329 0.46 13.16 12.12
N TYR A 330 1.41 12.45 11.55
CA TYR A 330 2.69 12.98 11.05
C TYR A 330 2.63 12.99 9.54
N ILE A 331 2.80 14.15 8.90
CA ILE A 331 2.67 14.29 7.46
C ILE A 331 3.63 15.33 6.89
N GLY A 332 4.25 15.01 5.76
CA GLY A 332 5.01 15.93 4.95
C GLY A 332 4.21 16.42 3.75
N VAL A 333 4.39 17.67 3.35
CA VAL A 333 3.89 18.22 2.10
C VAL A 333 5.00 18.98 1.40
N GLY A 334 5.12 18.81 0.10
CA GLY A 334 6.12 19.50 -0.70
C GLY A 334 5.70 19.57 -2.15
N GLN A 335 6.36 20.44 -2.91
CA GLN A 335 6.01 20.62 -4.31
C GLN A 335 6.33 19.36 -5.11
N ASP A 336 5.42 19.02 -6.01
CA ASP A 336 5.60 18.00 -7.02
C ASP A 336 6.85 18.32 -7.87
N PRO A 337 7.81 17.39 -7.99
CA PRO A 337 9.04 17.62 -8.74
C PRO A 337 8.84 17.98 -10.22
N GLU A 338 7.71 17.62 -10.82
CA GLU A 338 7.38 18.04 -12.20
C GLU A 338 7.10 19.55 -12.32
N HIS A 339 6.75 20.20 -11.22
CA HIS A 339 6.38 21.62 -11.18
C HIS A 339 7.42 22.51 -10.52
N GLY A 340 8.60 21.97 -10.20
CA GLY A 340 9.73 22.70 -9.62
C GLY A 340 9.98 22.37 -8.15
N GLU A 341 10.60 23.31 -7.45
CA GLU A 341 10.96 23.16 -6.03
C GLU A 341 10.37 24.34 -5.25
N ALA A 342 9.64 24.03 -4.19
CA ALA A 342 9.13 25.01 -3.25
C ALA A 342 9.42 24.58 -1.81
N PRO A 343 9.33 25.48 -0.84
CA PRO A 343 9.43 25.12 0.56
C PRO A 343 8.41 24.06 0.94
N GLY A 344 8.90 22.97 1.53
CA GLY A 344 8.07 21.93 2.09
C GLY A 344 7.66 22.23 3.52
N HIS A 345 6.73 21.44 4.03
CA HIS A 345 6.23 21.53 5.39
C HIS A 345 6.09 20.14 5.98
N PHE A 346 6.44 19.99 7.24
CA PHE A 346 6.18 18.81 8.03
C PHE A 346 5.31 19.17 9.22
N TRP A 347 4.21 18.46 9.37
CA TRP A 347 3.19 18.72 10.38
C TRP A 347 3.05 17.56 11.34
N VAL A 348 2.81 17.86 12.61
CA VAL A 348 2.28 16.94 13.60
C VAL A 348 0.94 17.50 14.05
N ILE A 349 -0.13 16.75 13.83
CA ILE A 349 -1.51 17.17 13.99
C ILE A 349 -2.15 16.32 15.08
N ASP A 350 -2.85 16.94 16.03
CA ASP A 350 -3.72 16.24 16.97
C ASP A 350 -4.97 15.74 16.20
N ALA A 351 -5.12 14.43 16.10
CA ALA A 351 -6.17 13.79 15.33
C ALA A 351 -7.51 13.65 16.08
N THR A 352 -7.61 14.15 17.31
CA THR A 352 -8.80 14.02 18.16
C THR A 352 -9.91 15.01 17.83
N GLY A 353 -9.66 15.94 16.90
CA GLY A 353 -10.58 17.00 16.48
C GLY A 353 -11.72 16.55 15.55
N THR A 354 -12.58 17.50 15.20
CA THR A 354 -13.66 17.34 14.19
C THR A 354 -13.81 18.59 13.35
N GLY A 355 -14.26 18.45 12.09
CA GLY A 355 -14.39 19.56 11.15
C GLY A 355 -13.04 20.08 10.64
N ASP A 356 -12.92 21.37 10.35
CA ASP A 356 -11.67 21.97 9.94
C ASP A 356 -10.78 22.24 11.16
N VAL A 357 -9.68 21.51 11.25
CA VAL A 357 -8.75 21.56 12.39
C VAL A 357 -7.46 22.32 12.08
N THR A 358 -7.35 22.93 10.91
CA THR A 358 -6.12 23.59 10.41
C THR A 358 -5.52 24.60 11.40
N ASP A 359 -6.37 25.41 12.04
CA ASP A 359 -5.88 26.46 12.94
C ASP A 359 -5.82 26.04 14.42
N THR A 360 -6.37 24.89 14.77
CA THR A 360 -6.66 24.54 16.17
C THR A 360 -5.90 23.32 16.69
N HIS A 361 -5.46 22.42 15.80
CA HIS A 361 -4.91 21.12 16.19
C HIS A 361 -3.43 20.91 15.78
N VAL A 362 -2.71 21.98 15.49
CA VAL A 362 -1.27 21.90 15.24
C VAL A 362 -0.53 21.62 16.54
N VAL A 363 0.12 20.46 16.64
CA VAL A 363 1.00 20.10 17.75
C VAL A 363 2.42 20.61 17.51
N TRP A 364 2.91 20.44 16.28
CA TRP A 364 4.23 20.88 15.86
C TRP A 364 4.29 21.09 14.35
N HIS A 365 5.13 22.02 13.92
CA HIS A 365 5.33 22.32 12.52
C HIS A 365 6.78 22.72 12.24
N ARG A 366 7.30 22.28 11.12
CA ARG A 366 8.53 22.78 10.54
C ARG A 366 8.33 22.94 9.04
N GLY A 367 8.74 24.07 8.47
CA GLY A 367 8.62 24.34 7.04
C GLY A 367 9.30 25.64 6.68
N GLY A 368 9.27 26.00 5.39
CA GLY A 368 9.87 27.20 4.85
C GLY A 368 11.19 26.93 4.12
N GLU A 369 12.00 27.97 3.92
CA GLU A 369 13.20 27.93 3.08
C GLU A 369 14.26 26.91 3.51
N ASP A 370 14.29 26.54 4.80
CA ASP A 370 15.21 25.53 5.33
C ASP A 370 14.72 24.09 5.15
N PHE A 371 13.53 23.89 4.59
CA PHE A 371 12.89 22.59 4.48
C PHE A 371 12.34 22.39 3.05
N TYR A 372 13.27 22.17 2.12
CA TYR A 372 12.92 21.85 0.75
C TYR A 372 12.66 20.36 0.59
N ARG A 373 11.67 20.01 -0.24
CA ARG A 373 11.30 18.65 -0.63
C ARG A 373 10.92 17.75 0.53
N THR A 374 9.67 17.81 0.91
CA THR A 374 9.03 16.71 1.65
C THR A 374 8.24 15.85 0.66
N MET A 375 8.77 14.69 0.41
CA MET A 375 8.03 13.63 -0.31
C MET A 375 7.56 12.58 0.67
#